data_3c3eb8947c48b9c0462f376a9177c20a
#
_entry.id   3c3eb8947c48b9c0462f376a9177c20a
#
_cell.length_a   1.000
_cell.length_b   1.000
_cell.length_c   1.000
_cell.angle_alpha   90.00
_cell.angle_beta   90.00
_cell.angle_gamma   90.00
#
_symmetry.space_group_name_H-M   'P 1'
#
loop_
_entity.id
_entity.type
_entity.pdbx_description
1 polymer ?
#
loop_
_entity_poly.entity_id
_entity_poly.type
_entity_poly.pdbx_seq_one_letter_code
_entity_poly.pdbx_strand_id
1 'polypeptide(L)'
;MLFIILTVVAVAAGFVLFDLMDEIYLPICLSLGVFIFILGPMVSEHPCFYDTVTNTEILTVFSDNVYYQNDDKEKTVTICVIDNDKISHIETIHYRNMEIEYVKDIPSATVTISTYKRNPKYKWIVYDMLTGDIANVTLQLPESDRNE
;
A
#
# COMPACT_ATOMS: atom_id res chain seq x y z
N MET A 1 4.61 16.48 -5.68
CA MET A 1 4.76 17.77 -6.37
C MET A 1 5.02 18.91 -5.39
N LEU A 2 4.16 19.12 -4.36
CA LEU A 2 4.31 20.22 -3.40
C LEU A 2 5.70 20.25 -2.72
N PHE A 3 6.18 19.11 -2.24
CA PHE A 3 7.49 19.03 -1.57
C PHE A 3 8.67 19.41 -2.49
N ILE A 4 8.61 19.03 -3.77
CA ILE A 4 9.63 19.43 -4.76
C ILE A 4 9.62 20.94 -4.93
N ILE A 5 8.43 21.52 -5.08
CA ILE A 5 8.29 22.99 -5.24
C ILE A 5 8.80 23.70 -4.00
N LEU A 6 8.46 23.25 -2.80
CA LEU A 6 8.93 23.84 -1.55
C LEU A 6 10.46 23.73 -1.41
N THR A 7 11.05 22.60 -1.80
CA THR A 7 12.50 22.41 -1.80
C THR A 7 13.17 23.40 -2.75
N VAL A 8 12.67 23.54 -3.98
CA VAL A 8 13.22 24.49 -4.96
C VAL A 8 13.10 25.94 -4.46
N VAL A 9 11.95 26.29 -3.87
CA VAL A 9 11.75 27.65 -3.31
C VAL A 9 12.70 27.89 -2.13
N ALA A 10 12.90 26.94 -1.23
CA ALA A 10 13.82 27.08 -0.10
C ALA A 10 15.26 27.28 -0.57
N VAL A 11 15.71 26.51 -1.56
CA VAL A 11 17.06 26.62 -2.14
C VAL A 11 17.24 27.97 -2.86
N ALA A 12 16.25 28.35 -3.69
CA ALA A 12 16.30 29.64 -4.40
C ALA A 12 16.31 30.82 -3.44
N ALA A 13 15.53 30.81 -2.37
CA ALA A 13 15.53 31.80 -1.32
C ALA A 13 16.92 31.89 -0.63
N GLY A 14 17.58 30.74 -0.41
CA GLY A 14 18.94 30.70 0.15
C GLY A 14 19.94 31.44 -0.71
N PHE A 15 19.91 31.29 -2.04
CA PHE A 15 20.81 32.03 -2.95
C PHE A 15 20.52 33.52 -2.97
N VAL A 16 19.25 33.95 -2.95
CA VAL A 16 18.87 35.35 -2.91
C VAL A 16 19.30 36.00 -1.59
N LEU A 17 19.15 35.32 -0.48
CA LEU A 17 19.55 35.81 0.84
C LEU A 17 21.07 35.84 1.02
N PHE A 18 21.80 34.93 0.38
CA PHE A 18 23.28 34.95 0.35
C PHE A 18 23.83 36.24 -0.28
N ASP A 19 23.21 36.67 -1.38
CA ASP A 19 23.61 37.91 -2.06
C ASP A 19 23.24 39.18 -1.28
N LEU A 20 22.18 39.11 -0.44
CA LEU A 20 21.59 40.30 0.18
C LEU A 20 22.02 40.55 1.64
N MET A 21 22.36 39.47 2.39
CA MET A 21 22.47 39.62 3.85
C MET A 21 23.77 39.07 4.45
N ASP A 22 24.01 37.77 4.43
CA ASP A 22 25.18 37.12 5.03
C ASP A 22 25.30 35.65 4.60
N GLU A 23 26.54 35.14 4.62
CA GLU A 23 26.88 33.75 4.23
C GLU A 23 26.15 32.69 5.07
N ILE A 24 25.63 33.04 6.26
CA ILE A 24 24.98 32.09 7.19
C ILE A 24 23.62 31.60 6.66
N TYR A 25 22.91 32.41 5.89
CA TYR A 25 21.55 32.04 5.44
C TYR A 25 21.53 30.92 4.38
N LEU A 26 22.55 30.83 3.55
CA LEU A 26 22.66 29.82 2.52
C LEU A 26 22.63 28.37 3.10
N PRO A 27 23.49 28.01 4.10
CA PRO A 27 23.46 26.67 4.68
C PRO A 27 22.16 26.38 5.42
N ILE A 28 21.51 27.37 6.01
CA ILE A 28 20.21 27.17 6.68
C ILE A 28 19.13 26.84 5.65
N CYS A 29 19.04 27.58 4.56
CA CYS A 29 18.04 27.32 3.51
C CYS A 29 18.30 26.00 2.77
N LEU A 30 19.56 25.63 2.54
CA LEU A 30 19.92 24.34 1.97
C LEU A 30 19.54 23.19 2.90
N SER A 31 19.82 23.31 4.20
CA SER A 31 19.43 22.32 5.20
C SER A 31 17.91 22.15 5.27
N LEU A 32 17.16 23.25 5.23
CA LEU A 32 15.69 23.23 5.20
C LEU A 32 15.17 22.57 3.92
N GLY A 33 15.76 22.87 2.76
CA GLY A 33 15.40 22.24 1.50
C GLY A 33 15.61 20.72 1.51
N VAL A 34 16.76 20.27 2.01
CA VAL A 34 17.07 18.84 2.17
C VAL A 34 16.07 18.17 3.14
N PHE A 35 15.77 18.83 4.26
CA PHE A 35 14.81 18.31 5.23
C PHE A 35 13.40 18.16 4.64
N ILE A 36 12.89 19.15 3.91
CA ILE A 36 11.61 19.10 3.21
C ILE A 36 11.61 17.97 2.16
N PHE A 37 12.71 17.82 1.42
CA PHE A 37 12.84 16.77 0.40
C PHE A 37 12.75 15.36 0.99
N ILE A 38 13.37 15.13 2.16
CA ILE A 38 13.33 13.84 2.87
C ILE A 38 11.95 13.61 3.50
N LEU A 39 11.32 14.64 4.06
CA LEU A 39 9.98 14.51 4.67
C LEU A 39 8.90 14.16 3.65
N GLY A 40 9.03 14.62 2.40
CA GLY A 40 8.03 14.37 1.37
C GLY A 40 7.67 12.90 1.19
N PRO A 41 8.63 12.00 0.91
CA PRO A 41 8.38 10.57 0.85
C PRO A 41 7.80 9.99 2.14
N MET A 42 8.39 10.31 3.30
CA MET A 42 7.93 9.79 4.60
C MET A 42 6.45 10.12 4.88
N VAL A 43 6.05 11.37 4.58
CA VAL A 43 4.64 11.79 4.71
C VAL A 43 3.77 11.08 3.68
N SER A 44 4.29 10.87 2.47
CA SER A 44 3.55 10.25 1.37
C SER A 44 3.27 8.76 1.57
N GLU A 45 4.03 8.07 2.42
CA GLU A 45 3.78 6.67 2.78
C GLU A 45 2.61 6.50 3.77
N HIS A 46 2.04 7.59 4.30
CA HIS A 46 0.97 7.47 5.26
C HIS A 46 -0.36 7.07 4.58
N PRO A 47 -1.04 6.00 5.04
CA PRO A 47 -2.24 5.47 4.40
C PRO A 47 -3.40 6.46 4.27
N CYS A 48 -3.47 7.50 5.12
CA CYS A 48 -4.57 8.49 5.09
C CYS A 48 -4.66 9.29 3.77
N PHE A 49 -3.63 9.26 2.93
CA PHE A 49 -3.61 9.92 1.62
C PHE A 49 -4.08 9.03 0.48
N TYR A 50 -4.45 7.80 0.78
CA TYR A 50 -4.87 6.79 -0.18
C TYR A 50 -6.27 6.31 0.13
N ASP A 51 -7.01 6.03 -0.91
CA ASP A 51 -8.25 5.27 -0.85
C ASP A 51 -7.90 3.78 -0.99
N THR A 52 -8.78 2.89 -0.54
CA THR A 52 -8.66 1.46 -0.78
C THR A 52 -9.63 1.03 -1.87
N VAL A 53 -9.15 0.23 -2.81
CA VAL A 53 -9.97 -0.44 -3.81
C VAL A 53 -9.94 -1.92 -3.52
N THR A 54 -11.11 -2.53 -3.38
CA THR A 54 -11.28 -3.95 -3.08
C THR A 54 -11.58 -4.74 -4.34
N ASN A 55 -10.92 -5.90 -4.49
CA ASN A 55 -11.25 -6.92 -5.47
C ASN A 55 -11.57 -8.21 -4.72
N THR A 56 -12.66 -8.90 -5.08
CA THR A 56 -13.06 -10.16 -4.45
C THR A 56 -13.08 -11.27 -5.50
N GLU A 57 -12.37 -12.34 -5.21
CA GLU A 57 -12.23 -13.50 -6.07
C GLU A 57 -12.65 -14.78 -5.35
N ILE A 58 -13.04 -15.80 -6.10
CA ILE A 58 -13.46 -17.09 -5.56
C ILE A 58 -12.22 -17.95 -5.35
N LEU A 59 -12.06 -18.48 -4.13
CA LEU A 59 -11.03 -19.43 -3.80
C LEU A 59 -11.43 -20.84 -4.19
N THR A 60 -10.47 -21.62 -4.65
CA THR A 60 -10.56 -23.07 -4.78
C THR A 60 -9.58 -23.78 -3.88
N VAL A 61 -9.83 -25.04 -3.66
CA VAL A 61 -8.98 -25.92 -2.85
C VAL A 61 -7.72 -26.29 -3.64
N PHE A 62 -6.56 -26.19 -3.04
CA PHE A 62 -5.29 -26.64 -3.63
C PHE A 62 -5.23 -28.18 -3.72
N SER A 63 -5.32 -28.82 -2.55
CA SER A 63 -5.32 -30.26 -2.32
C SER A 63 -5.77 -30.48 -0.88
N ASP A 64 -6.41 -31.61 -0.60
CA ASP A 64 -6.81 -32.04 0.76
C ASP A 64 -7.56 -30.98 1.58
N ASN A 65 -8.48 -30.25 0.95
CA ASN A 65 -9.28 -29.18 1.57
C ASN A 65 -8.50 -27.97 2.10
N VAL A 66 -7.32 -27.69 1.54
CA VAL A 66 -6.53 -26.51 1.89
C VAL A 66 -6.81 -25.39 0.89
N TYR A 67 -7.31 -24.23 1.35
CA TYR A 67 -7.61 -23.06 0.53
C TYR A 67 -6.44 -22.10 0.39
N TYR A 68 -5.53 -22.09 1.35
CA TYR A 68 -4.41 -21.17 1.37
C TYR A 68 -3.20 -21.79 2.08
N GLN A 69 -2.02 -21.32 1.71
CA GLN A 69 -0.76 -21.59 2.41
C GLN A 69 -0.14 -20.28 2.84
N ASN A 70 0.02 -20.09 4.15
CA ASN A 70 0.58 -18.86 4.71
C ASN A 70 2.06 -19.03 5.08
N ASP A 71 2.90 -18.06 4.74
CA ASP A 71 4.26 -17.91 5.25
C ASP A 71 4.36 -16.61 6.06
N ASP A 72 4.28 -16.73 7.38
CA ASP A 72 4.33 -15.59 8.30
C ASP A 72 5.69 -14.87 8.29
N LYS A 73 6.78 -15.55 7.90
CA LYS A 73 8.12 -14.95 7.86
C LYS A 73 8.25 -13.99 6.67
N GLU A 74 7.82 -14.45 5.53
CA GLU A 74 7.85 -13.66 4.29
C GLU A 74 6.61 -12.76 4.14
N LYS A 75 5.62 -12.90 5.02
CA LYS A 75 4.30 -12.26 4.93
C LYS A 75 3.67 -12.46 3.56
N THR A 76 3.63 -13.72 3.14
CA THR A 76 3.03 -14.13 1.88
C THR A 76 1.94 -15.14 2.13
N VAL A 77 0.87 -15.04 1.36
CA VAL A 77 -0.18 -16.06 1.28
C VAL A 77 -0.25 -16.58 -0.15
N THR A 78 -0.21 -17.89 -0.30
CA THR A 78 -0.42 -18.57 -1.58
C THR A 78 -1.83 -19.11 -1.61
N ILE A 79 -2.60 -18.74 -2.60
CA ILE A 79 -4.01 -19.08 -2.80
C ILE A 79 -4.22 -19.67 -4.19
N CYS A 80 -5.30 -20.41 -4.36
CA CYS A 80 -5.76 -20.84 -5.66
C CYS A 80 -7.09 -20.14 -5.97
N VAL A 81 -7.13 -19.32 -7.00
CA VAL A 81 -8.31 -18.52 -7.39
C VAL A 81 -8.89 -19.02 -8.72
N ILE A 82 -10.19 -18.82 -8.90
CA ILE A 82 -10.86 -19.07 -10.18
C ILE A 82 -11.11 -17.72 -10.84
N ASP A 83 -10.56 -17.55 -12.03
CA ASP A 83 -10.85 -16.42 -12.90
C ASP A 83 -12.25 -16.53 -13.54
N ASN A 84 -12.72 -15.42 -14.12
CA ASN A 84 -14.00 -15.33 -14.84
C ASN A 84 -14.14 -16.39 -15.96
N ASP A 85 -13.03 -16.83 -16.51
CA ASP A 85 -12.97 -17.90 -17.54
C ASP A 85 -13.04 -19.32 -16.95
N LYS A 86 -13.27 -19.47 -15.64
CA LYS A 86 -13.29 -20.74 -14.89
C LYS A 86 -11.95 -21.49 -14.92
N ILE A 87 -10.87 -20.79 -15.14
CA ILE A 87 -9.53 -21.36 -15.07
C ILE A 87 -8.98 -21.09 -13.67
N SER A 88 -8.59 -22.14 -12.95
CA SER A 88 -7.93 -22.02 -11.66
C SER A 88 -6.44 -21.72 -11.85
N HIS A 89 -5.92 -20.76 -11.12
CA HIS A 89 -4.48 -20.46 -11.09
C HIS A 89 -4.02 -20.21 -9.66
N ILE A 90 -2.72 -20.44 -9.43
CA ILE A 90 -2.09 -20.22 -8.13
C ILE A 90 -1.49 -18.83 -8.11
N GLU A 91 -1.81 -18.06 -7.08
CA GLU A 91 -1.29 -16.73 -6.87
C GLU A 91 -0.62 -16.63 -5.50
N THR A 92 0.54 -15.98 -5.44
CA THR A 92 1.23 -15.67 -4.18
C THR A 92 1.19 -14.18 -3.95
N ILE A 93 0.59 -13.77 -2.83
CA ILE A 93 0.31 -12.39 -2.49
C ILE A 93 1.15 -12.00 -1.29
N HIS A 94 1.92 -10.91 -1.41
CA HIS A 94 2.54 -10.26 -0.25
C HIS A 94 1.51 -9.37 0.45
N TYR A 95 1.37 -9.50 1.76
CA TYR A 95 0.40 -8.74 2.54
C TYR A 95 1.05 -7.95 3.67
N ARG A 96 0.44 -6.82 4.05
CA ARG A 96 0.76 -6.11 5.29
C ARG A 96 -0.08 -6.61 6.45
N ASN A 97 -1.38 -6.79 6.19
CA ASN A 97 -2.34 -7.36 7.12
C ASN A 97 -3.13 -8.46 6.43
N MET A 98 -3.38 -9.55 7.14
CA MET A 98 -4.22 -10.64 6.69
C MET A 98 -5.21 -10.99 7.79
N GLU A 99 -6.46 -11.18 7.41
CA GLU A 99 -7.55 -11.59 8.27
C GLU A 99 -8.20 -12.85 7.71
N ILE A 100 -8.54 -13.78 8.58
CA ILE A 100 -9.27 -15.01 8.20
C ILE A 100 -10.58 -15.00 8.95
N GLU A 101 -11.67 -14.99 8.20
CA GLU A 101 -13.03 -15.00 8.70
C GLU A 101 -13.70 -16.32 8.36
N TYR A 102 -14.28 -16.99 9.36
CA TYR A 102 -15.11 -18.16 9.15
C TYR A 102 -16.58 -17.73 9.15
N VAL A 103 -17.25 -17.94 8.02
CA VAL A 103 -18.61 -17.45 7.79
C VAL A 103 -19.56 -18.62 7.57
N LYS A 104 -20.73 -18.54 8.23
CA LYS A 104 -21.82 -19.53 8.03
C LYS A 104 -22.47 -19.31 6.67
N ASP A 105 -22.88 -20.42 6.08
CA ASP A 105 -23.77 -20.44 4.90
C ASP A 105 -23.23 -19.67 3.67
N ILE A 106 -21.91 -19.58 3.50
CA ILE A 106 -21.34 -19.05 2.26
C ILE A 106 -21.24 -20.17 1.21
N PRO A 107 -21.60 -19.88 -0.06
CA PRO A 107 -21.60 -20.87 -1.14
C PRO A 107 -20.19 -21.27 -1.59
N SER A 108 -19.21 -20.44 -1.34
CA SER A 108 -17.81 -20.67 -1.73
C SER A 108 -16.86 -19.84 -0.87
N ALA A 109 -15.64 -20.32 -0.67
CA ALA A 109 -14.59 -19.52 -0.08
C ALA A 109 -14.22 -18.35 -1.00
N THR A 110 -13.90 -17.20 -0.42
CA THR A 110 -13.52 -16.01 -1.19
C THR A 110 -12.29 -15.34 -0.60
N VAL A 111 -11.52 -14.67 -1.45
CA VAL A 111 -10.47 -13.75 -1.04
C VAL A 111 -10.87 -12.34 -1.43
N THR A 112 -10.73 -11.41 -0.51
CA THR A 112 -10.90 -9.98 -0.77
C THR A 112 -9.55 -9.29 -0.59
N ILE A 113 -9.01 -8.77 -1.69
CA ILE A 113 -7.74 -8.06 -1.74
C ILE A 113 -8.04 -6.57 -1.81
N SER A 114 -7.52 -5.83 -0.83
CA SER A 114 -7.63 -4.37 -0.78
C SER A 114 -6.30 -3.76 -1.17
N THR A 115 -6.28 -2.94 -2.22
CA THR A 115 -5.09 -2.25 -2.71
C THR A 115 -5.20 -0.75 -2.50
N TYR A 116 -4.07 -0.09 -2.27
CA TYR A 116 -4.02 1.36 -2.16
C TYR A 116 -4.13 2.02 -3.53
N LYS A 117 -4.93 3.07 -3.59
CA LYS A 117 -5.05 3.97 -4.74
C LYS A 117 -4.92 5.40 -4.25
N ARG A 118 -4.01 6.17 -4.84
CA ARG A 118 -3.84 7.57 -4.45
C ARG A 118 -5.13 8.36 -4.57
N ASN A 119 -5.55 8.99 -3.47
CA ASN A 119 -6.72 9.84 -3.46
C ASN A 119 -6.47 11.09 -4.32
N PRO A 120 -7.33 11.39 -5.33
CA PRO A 120 -7.15 12.52 -6.23
C PRO A 120 -7.05 13.88 -5.51
N LYS A 121 -7.66 14.00 -4.32
CA LYS A 121 -7.60 15.21 -3.48
C LYS A 121 -6.18 15.57 -3.07
N TYR A 122 -5.32 14.59 -2.88
CA TYR A 122 -3.96 14.77 -2.38
C TYR A 122 -2.87 14.64 -3.46
N LYS A 123 -3.25 14.44 -4.73
CA LYS A 123 -2.28 14.19 -5.83
C LYS A 123 -1.20 15.25 -6.01
N TRP A 124 -1.45 16.48 -5.56
CA TRP A 124 -0.52 17.60 -5.63
C TRP A 124 0.38 17.72 -4.40
N ILE A 125 0.01 17.10 -3.29
CA ILE A 125 0.68 17.20 -2.00
C ILE A 125 1.68 16.05 -1.85
N VAL A 126 1.23 14.81 -2.07
CA VAL A 126 2.01 13.60 -1.79
C VAL A 126 2.56 12.95 -3.06
N TYR A 127 3.67 12.25 -2.91
CA TYR A 127 4.18 11.33 -3.92
C TYR A 127 3.29 10.08 -3.98
N ASP A 128 3.35 9.39 -5.11
CA ASP A 128 2.61 8.14 -5.30
C ASP A 128 3.49 6.96 -4.86
N MET A 129 3.52 6.71 -3.55
CA MET A 129 4.41 5.71 -2.95
C MET A 129 3.72 4.36 -2.72
N LEU A 130 2.40 4.35 -2.49
CA LEU A 130 1.66 3.15 -2.09
C LEU A 130 0.66 2.65 -3.14
N THR A 131 0.43 3.37 -4.23
CA THR A 131 -0.56 2.93 -5.25
C THR A 131 -0.15 1.57 -5.83
N GLY A 132 -1.06 0.61 -5.73
CA GLY A 132 -0.84 -0.77 -6.14
C GLY A 132 -0.36 -1.70 -5.02
N ASP A 133 0.12 -1.15 -3.89
CA ASP A 133 0.48 -1.97 -2.74
C ASP A 133 -0.78 -2.56 -2.09
N ILE A 134 -0.66 -3.77 -1.57
CA ILE A 134 -1.74 -4.45 -0.87
C ILE A 134 -1.87 -3.90 0.55
N ALA A 135 -3.05 -3.37 0.85
CA ALA A 135 -3.37 -2.83 2.16
C ALA A 135 -3.80 -3.93 3.13
N ASN A 136 -4.70 -4.81 2.68
CA ASN A 136 -5.26 -5.91 3.47
C ASN A 136 -5.65 -7.08 2.56
N VAL A 137 -5.55 -8.29 3.10
CA VAL A 137 -6.07 -9.53 2.49
C VAL A 137 -7.05 -10.15 3.48
N THR A 138 -8.29 -10.34 3.08
CA THR A 138 -9.30 -11.01 3.90
C THR A 138 -9.72 -12.32 3.22
N LEU A 139 -9.52 -13.43 3.90
CA LEU A 139 -9.97 -14.76 3.46
C LEU A 139 -11.28 -15.07 4.17
N GLN A 140 -12.36 -15.28 3.42
CA GLN A 140 -13.63 -15.77 3.96
C GLN A 140 -13.79 -17.25 3.62
N LEU A 141 -13.77 -18.06 4.66
CA LEU A 141 -13.85 -19.52 4.55
C LEU A 141 -15.17 -20.02 5.12
N PRO A 142 -15.72 -21.12 4.59
CA PRO A 142 -16.87 -21.79 5.20
C PRO A 142 -16.56 -22.21 6.64
N GLU A 143 -17.52 -22.04 7.54
CA GLU A 143 -17.35 -22.46 8.95
C GLU A 143 -17.12 -23.97 9.09
N SER A 144 -17.59 -24.77 8.13
CA SER A 144 -17.32 -26.21 8.05
C SER A 144 -15.84 -26.57 7.95
N ASP A 145 -15.02 -25.63 7.46
CA ASP A 145 -13.60 -25.86 7.20
C ASP A 145 -12.70 -25.33 8.32
N ARG A 146 -13.33 -24.88 9.41
CA ARG A 146 -12.63 -24.53 10.65
C ARG A 146 -12.15 -25.82 11.32
N ASN A 147 -10.87 -26.15 11.07
CA ASN A 147 -10.23 -27.22 11.83
C ASN A 147 -10.13 -26.79 13.30
N GLU A 148 -10.75 -27.57 14.18
CA GLU A 148 -10.64 -27.46 15.63
C GLU A 148 -9.20 -27.73 16.12
#